data_8de57401037fa6f15f3d85bee264cb22
#
_entry.id   8de57401037fa6f15f3d85bee264cb22
#
_cell.length_a   1.000
_cell.length_b   1.000
_cell.length_c   1.000
_cell.angle_alpha   90.00
_cell.angle_beta   90.00
_cell.angle_gamma   90.00
#
_symmetry.space_group_name_H-M   'P 1'
#
loop_
_entity.id
_entity.type
_entity.pdbx_description
1 polymer ?
#
loop_
_entity_poly.entity_id
_entity_poly.type
_entity_poly.pdbx_seq_one_letter_code
_entity_poly.pdbx_strand_id
1 'polypeptide(L)'
;MKHVNKILAGLITCCVILLLSGCSPRQGEKHDFSIGKGTFLLDGKPFVIKAAEIHYTRIPAEYWQHRIQMCKALGMNTICIYAFWNIHEQKPGEFDFKGQNDIAAFCRLAQKEGMYIMLRPGPYVCSEWEMGGLPWWLLKKEDIKLRTNDPYFLERTKLFMNEIGKQLADLQVTRGGNIIMVQVENEYGAYATDKAYIANIRDAVKAAGFTDVPLFQCDWSSTFQLNGLDDLVWTINFGTGANIDAQFKKLKEARPDAPLMCSEFWSGWFDHWGRKHETRDAGVMVSGIKDMLDRHISFSLYMAHGGTTFGHWGGANSPAYSAMCSSYDYDAPISEAGWATPKYYKLRELLTQYADSGQVIPDVPAAYPLIEIPAFTVGEVAPLFDNLPAPQASKEIKPMEQFDQGWGTILYRTTLPAVKEGTTLLIDEVHDWAQVFADGKLLGRLDRRRGENTVVLPALAAGTRLDILVEAMGRVNFDVAIHDRKGITDKVELISDTGRQELEDWQVYSFPVDYAFVQDKKYAAGDKLDGPAYYRTTFELDEVGDVFLDMQTWGKGMVWVNAVSYTHLT
;
A
#
# COMPACT_ATOMS: atom_id res chain seq x y z
N MET A 1 62.33 -13.54 27.90
CA MET A 1 60.92 -13.11 28.10
C MET A 1 60.54 -11.74 27.45
N LYS A 2 61.47 -10.78 27.26
CA LYS A 2 61.15 -9.48 26.65
C LYS A 2 60.95 -9.48 25.11
N HIS A 3 61.47 -10.49 24.41
CA HIS A 3 61.32 -10.59 22.95
C HIS A 3 60.05 -11.36 22.48
N VAL A 4 59.52 -12.25 23.31
CA VAL A 4 58.30 -13.01 23.00
C VAL A 4 57.04 -12.10 23.09
N ASN A 5 57.03 -11.14 24.02
CA ASN A 5 55.90 -10.20 24.15
C ASN A 5 55.79 -9.14 23.04
N LYS A 6 56.89 -8.86 22.30
CA LYS A 6 56.83 -7.94 21.15
C LYS A 6 56.32 -8.61 19.89
N ILE A 7 56.56 -9.90 19.70
CA ILE A 7 56.04 -10.68 18.57
C ILE A 7 54.55 -10.97 18.74
N LEU A 8 54.11 -11.23 19.99
CA LEU A 8 52.69 -11.46 20.30
C LEU A 8 51.85 -10.19 20.14
N ALA A 9 52.39 -9.01 20.55
CA ALA A 9 51.73 -7.73 20.35
C ALA A 9 51.63 -7.31 18.89
N GLY A 10 52.64 -7.62 18.05
CA GLY A 10 52.64 -7.38 16.62
C GLY A 10 51.63 -8.26 15.87
N LEU A 11 51.48 -9.53 16.27
CA LEU A 11 50.50 -10.46 15.67
C LEU A 11 49.04 -10.10 16.06
N ILE A 12 48.82 -9.68 17.30
CA ILE A 12 47.48 -9.23 17.75
C ILE A 12 47.08 -7.93 17.03
N THR A 13 48.01 -6.99 16.84
CA THR A 13 47.75 -5.73 16.11
C THR A 13 47.46 -5.98 14.60
N CYS A 14 48.17 -6.91 13.95
CA CYS A 14 47.86 -7.31 12.57
C CYS A 14 46.53 -8.06 12.46
N CYS A 15 46.16 -8.92 13.43
CA CYS A 15 44.87 -9.61 13.41
C CYS A 15 43.70 -8.65 13.71
N VAL A 16 43.88 -7.62 14.54
CA VAL A 16 42.85 -6.60 14.81
C VAL A 16 42.67 -5.64 13.62
N ILE A 17 43.76 -5.35 12.88
CA ILE A 17 43.64 -4.55 11.64
C ILE A 17 42.99 -5.36 10.51
N LEU A 18 43.14 -6.67 10.45
CA LEU A 18 42.45 -7.54 9.51
C LEU A 18 40.97 -7.79 9.88
N LEU A 19 40.57 -7.61 11.13
CA LEU A 19 39.17 -7.71 11.59
C LEU A 19 38.38 -6.41 11.48
N LEU A 20 39.06 -5.28 11.21
CA LEU A 20 38.44 -3.97 10.95
C LEU A 20 38.37 -3.61 9.46
N SER A 21 38.80 -4.51 8.58
CA SER A 21 38.40 -4.46 7.17
C SER A 21 36.91 -4.79 7.13
N GLY A 22 36.07 -3.80 7.42
CA GLY A 22 34.64 -3.88 7.29
C GLY A 22 34.32 -4.53 5.95
N CYS A 23 33.55 -5.61 5.93
CA CYS A 23 32.90 -6.12 4.74
C CYS A 23 32.06 -5.00 4.14
N SER A 24 32.67 -4.16 3.33
CA SER A 24 31.91 -3.42 2.32
C SER A 24 31.18 -4.48 1.52
N PRO A 25 29.86 -4.44 1.38
CA PRO A 25 29.16 -5.38 0.52
C PRO A 25 29.88 -5.35 -0.83
N ARG A 26 30.25 -6.52 -1.37
CA ARG A 26 30.85 -6.62 -2.70
C ARG A 26 29.92 -5.89 -3.65
N GLN A 27 30.38 -4.79 -4.22
CA GLN A 27 29.67 -4.08 -5.28
C GLN A 27 29.50 -5.10 -6.42
N GLY A 28 28.28 -5.25 -6.93
CA GLY A 28 27.98 -6.13 -8.05
C GLY A 28 28.69 -5.66 -9.33
N GLU A 29 28.60 -6.45 -10.36
CA GLU A 29 29.07 -6.05 -11.69
C GLU A 29 28.30 -4.81 -12.16
N LYS A 30 29.01 -3.86 -12.77
CA LYS A 30 28.38 -2.64 -13.31
C LYS A 30 27.90 -2.91 -14.72
N HIS A 31 26.68 -2.51 -15.00
CA HIS A 31 26.07 -2.61 -16.31
C HIS A 31 25.65 -1.23 -16.82
N ASP A 32 25.55 -1.07 -18.13
CA ASP A 32 24.92 0.05 -18.78
C ASP A 32 23.48 -0.29 -19.16
N PHE A 33 22.54 0.55 -18.77
CA PHE A 33 21.14 0.42 -19.20
C PHE A 33 20.70 1.73 -19.86
N SER A 34 20.38 1.67 -21.14
CA SER A 34 20.14 2.86 -21.97
C SER A 34 19.00 2.64 -22.96
N ILE A 35 18.64 3.72 -23.66
CA ILE A 35 17.58 3.73 -24.67
C ILE A 35 18.21 3.64 -26.04
N GLY A 36 17.87 2.60 -26.79
CA GLY A 36 18.21 2.43 -28.21
C GLY A 36 17.05 2.85 -29.12
N LYS A 37 17.26 2.67 -30.43
CA LYS A 37 16.22 2.91 -31.43
C LYS A 37 15.16 1.81 -31.36
N GLY A 38 13.98 2.16 -30.84
CA GLY A 38 12.84 1.25 -30.70
C GLY A 38 12.99 0.14 -29.66
N THR A 39 14.03 0.18 -28.83
CA THR A 39 14.32 -0.87 -27.84
C THR A 39 15.07 -0.32 -26.63
N PHE A 40 15.02 -1.02 -25.50
CA PHE A 40 15.98 -0.83 -24.41
C PHE A 40 17.28 -1.57 -24.70
N LEU A 41 18.37 -1.10 -24.13
CA LEU A 41 19.69 -1.72 -24.26
C LEU A 41 20.25 -2.04 -22.87
N LEU A 42 20.75 -3.25 -22.71
CA LEU A 42 21.55 -3.66 -21.56
C LEU A 42 22.97 -4.02 -22.09
N ASP A 43 23.99 -3.31 -21.63
CA ASP A 43 25.37 -3.44 -22.14
C ASP A 43 25.46 -3.32 -23.67
N GLY A 44 24.69 -2.39 -24.24
CA GLY A 44 24.61 -2.14 -25.67
C GLY A 44 23.84 -3.19 -26.49
N LYS A 45 23.25 -4.20 -25.85
CA LYS A 45 22.45 -5.24 -26.51
C LYS A 45 20.95 -5.00 -26.30
N PRO A 46 20.10 -5.30 -27.30
CA PRO A 46 18.66 -5.22 -27.14
C PRO A 46 18.17 -6.02 -25.93
N PHE A 47 17.32 -5.40 -25.11
CA PHE A 47 16.79 -5.98 -23.88
C PHE A 47 15.29 -5.77 -23.78
N VAL A 48 14.52 -6.84 -23.68
CA VAL A 48 13.07 -6.79 -23.43
C VAL A 48 12.84 -6.96 -21.93
N ILE A 49 12.28 -5.94 -21.30
CA ILE A 49 11.92 -6.00 -19.88
C ILE A 49 10.69 -6.91 -19.75
N LYS A 50 10.84 -8.00 -19.00
CA LYS A 50 9.77 -8.91 -18.57
C LYS A 50 9.64 -8.72 -17.05
N ALA A 51 8.93 -7.69 -16.62
CA ALA A 51 8.85 -7.34 -15.20
C ALA A 51 7.66 -8.01 -14.52
N ALA A 52 7.89 -8.41 -13.27
CA ALA A 52 6.88 -8.87 -12.33
C ALA A 52 6.66 -7.79 -11.27
N GLU A 53 5.49 -7.21 -11.20
CA GLU A 53 5.18 -6.28 -10.12
C GLU A 53 4.74 -7.06 -8.88
N ILE A 54 5.49 -6.86 -7.78
CA ILE A 54 5.23 -7.39 -6.45
C ILE A 54 5.59 -6.33 -5.40
N HIS A 55 4.82 -6.23 -4.35
CA HIS A 55 4.99 -5.18 -3.34
C HIS A 55 5.57 -5.75 -2.06
N TYR A 56 6.81 -5.39 -1.70
CA TYR A 56 7.49 -5.87 -0.48
C TYR A 56 6.67 -5.60 0.80
N THR A 57 5.85 -4.55 0.82
CA THR A 57 4.98 -4.19 1.94
C THR A 57 3.78 -5.13 2.11
N ARG A 58 3.38 -5.85 1.05
CA ARG A 58 2.29 -6.83 1.02
C ARG A 58 2.75 -8.27 1.21
N ILE A 59 4.05 -8.47 1.43
CA ILE A 59 4.69 -9.77 1.59
C ILE A 59 5.51 -9.73 2.88
N PRO A 60 5.27 -10.59 3.87
CA PRO A 60 6.14 -10.68 5.04
C PRO A 60 7.61 -10.87 4.61
N ALA A 61 8.54 -10.20 5.30
CA ALA A 61 9.93 -10.14 4.89
C ALA A 61 10.58 -11.53 4.75
N GLU A 62 10.15 -12.48 5.58
CA GLU A 62 10.58 -13.88 5.57
C GLU A 62 10.22 -14.59 4.27
N TYR A 63 9.20 -14.11 3.54
CA TYR A 63 8.73 -14.68 2.28
C TYR A 63 9.26 -13.96 1.04
N TRP A 64 9.96 -12.83 1.17
CA TRP A 64 10.46 -12.05 0.02
C TRP A 64 11.28 -12.90 -0.95
N GLN A 65 12.21 -13.72 -0.43
CA GLN A 65 13.05 -14.57 -1.28
C GLN A 65 12.21 -15.55 -2.10
N HIS A 66 11.27 -16.23 -1.47
CA HIS A 66 10.39 -17.18 -2.15
C HIS A 66 9.59 -16.49 -3.27
N ARG A 67 9.01 -15.31 -3.02
CA ARG A 67 8.21 -14.58 -4.03
C ARG A 67 9.06 -14.10 -5.20
N ILE A 68 10.29 -13.63 -4.95
CA ILE A 68 11.25 -13.27 -6.00
C ILE A 68 11.64 -14.51 -6.82
N GLN A 69 11.91 -15.64 -6.16
CA GLN A 69 12.20 -16.90 -6.83
C GLN A 69 11.03 -17.41 -7.68
N MET A 70 9.79 -17.24 -7.21
CA MET A 70 8.59 -17.56 -7.99
C MET A 70 8.52 -16.69 -9.26
N CYS A 71 8.82 -15.40 -9.19
CA CYS A 71 8.87 -14.51 -10.35
C CYS A 71 9.98 -14.94 -11.34
N LYS A 72 11.15 -15.31 -10.85
CA LYS A 72 12.25 -15.83 -11.66
C LYS A 72 11.88 -17.15 -12.34
N ALA A 73 11.27 -18.07 -11.60
CA ALA A 73 10.81 -19.36 -12.12
C ALA A 73 9.64 -19.19 -13.12
N LEU A 74 8.88 -18.09 -13.05
CA LEU A 74 7.89 -17.74 -14.05
C LEU A 74 8.52 -17.37 -15.40
N GLY A 75 9.80 -16.94 -15.42
CA GLY A 75 10.53 -16.49 -16.61
C GLY A 75 10.71 -14.98 -16.70
N MET A 76 10.43 -14.25 -15.62
CA MET A 76 10.67 -12.80 -15.53
C MET A 76 12.17 -12.50 -15.34
N ASN A 77 12.61 -11.33 -15.79
CA ASN A 77 14.00 -10.86 -15.63
C ASN A 77 14.10 -9.61 -14.73
N THR A 78 12.99 -9.00 -14.40
CA THR A 78 12.91 -7.77 -13.64
C THR A 78 11.80 -7.86 -12.58
N ILE A 79 12.01 -7.27 -11.42
CA ILE A 79 10.98 -7.01 -10.41
C ILE A 79 10.61 -5.54 -10.49
N CYS A 80 9.32 -5.23 -10.52
CA CYS A 80 8.79 -3.88 -10.42
C CYS A 80 8.26 -3.65 -9.01
N ILE A 81 8.61 -2.51 -8.39
CA ILE A 81 8.20 -2.19 -7.02
C ILE A 81 7.82 -0.72 -6.85
N TYR A 82 6.82 -0.47 -6.01
CA TYR A 82 6.56 0.86 -5.46
C TYR A 82 7.33 1.11 -4.16
N ALA A 83 7.67 2.39 -3.90
CA ALA A 83 7.99 2.86 -2.57
C ALA A 83 6.79 3.63 -2.01
N PHE A 84 6.16 3.10 -0.96
CA PHE A 84 4.96 3.69 -0.37
C PHE A 84 5.35 4.74 0.67
N TRP A 85 5.14 6.02 0.39
CA TRP A 85 5.56 7.10 1.26
C TRP A 85 4.99 6.96 2.68
N ASN A 86 3.69 6.69 2.79
CA ASN A 86 2.99 6.65 4.09
C ASN A 86 3.44 5.52 5.03
N ILE A 87 4.01 4.42 4.51
CA ILE A 87 4.57 3.38 5.38
C ILE A 87 5.96 3.75 5.90
N HIS A 88 6.72 4.49 5.10
CA HIS A 88 8.06 4.93 5.47
C HIS A 88 8.07 6.18 6.35
N GLU A 89 7.05 7.03 6.27
CA GLU A 89 6.91 8.28 7.05
C GLU A 89 5.51 8.36 7.67
N GLN A 90 5.26 7.54 8.70
CA GLN A 90 3.98 7.53 9.41
C GLN A 90 3.75 8.79 10.25
N LYS A 91 4.84 9.44 10.68
CA LYS A 91 4.84 10.76 11.32
C LYS A 91 5.79 11.69 10.61
N PRO A 92 5.47 12.99 10.50
CA PRO A 92 6.31 13.94 9.77
C PRO A 92 7.76 13.96 10.26
N GLY A 93 8.71 13.63 9.38
CA GLY A 93 10.14 13.64 9.67
C GLY A 93 10.69 12.37 10.35
N GLU A 94 9.84 11.40 10.68
CA GLU A 94 10.25 10.12 11.24
C GLU A 94 10.20 9.05 10.13
N PHE A 95 11.38 8.69 9.59
CA PHE A 95 11.48 7.72 8.51
C PHE A 95 11.88 6.34 9.02
N ASP A 96 11.21 5.31 8.51
CA ASP A 96 11.50 3.90 8.80
C ASP A 96 11.81 3.11 7.52
N PHE A 97 13.03 2.55 7.48
CA PHE A 97 13.55 1.68 6.42
C PHE A 97 14.16 0.40 7.01
N LYS A 98 13.54 -0.16 8.06
CA LYS A 98 14.04 -1.35 8.76
C LYS A 98 13.03 -2.49 8.72
N GLY A 99 13.53 -3.73 8.87
CA GLY A 99 12.69 -4.93 8.93
C GLY A 99 11.75 -5.04 7.73
N GLN A 100 10.45 -5.05 7.96
CA GLN A 100 9.43 -5.11 6.90
C GLN A 100 9.49 -3.92 5.92
N ASN A 101 10.04 -2.78 6.35
CA ASN A 101 10.13 -1.56 5.56
C ASN A 101 11.51 -1.38 4.87
N ASP A 102 12.42 -2.39 4.95
CA ASP A 102 13.75 -2.31 4.33
C ASP A 102 13.68 -2.59 2.82
N ILE A 103 13.25 -1.58 2.07
CA ILE A 103 13.18 -1.62 0.60
C ILE A 103 14.56 -1.89 -0.04
N ALA A 104 15.65 -1.44 0.58
CA ALA A 104 16.99 -1.69 0.06
C ALA A 104 17.41 -3.15 0.24
N ALA A 105 17.06 -3.79 1.36
CA ALA A 105 17.26 -5.23 1.54
C ALA A 105 16.48 -6.04 0.51
N PHE A 106 15.22 -5.66 0.22
CA PHE A 106 14.43 -6.29 -0.82
C PHE A 106 15.10 -6.19 -2.20
N CYS A 107 15.58 -4.99 -2.59
CA CYS A 107 16.29 -4.79 -3.87
C CYS A 107 17.58 -5.62 -3.95
N ARG A 108 18.37 -5.68 -2.87
CA ARG A 108 19.59 -6.52 -2.81
C ARG A 108 19.27 -8.00 -2.89
N LEU A 109 18.16 -8.43 -2.30
CA LEU A 109 17.70 -9.81 -2.40
C LEU A 109 17.32 -10.15 -3.84
N ALA A 110 16.60 -9.28 -4.54
CA ALA A 110 16.32 -9.44 -5.96
C ALA A 110 17.61 -9.49 -6.80
N GLN A 111 18.61 -8.66 -6.49
CA GLN A 111 19.93 -8.70 -7.13
C GLN A 111 20.64 -10.05 -6.92
N LYS A 112 20.61 -10.57 -5.69
CA LYS A 112 21.19 -11.89 -5.37
C LYS A 112 20.53 -13.02 -6.17
N GLU A 113 19.24 -12.92 -6.42
CA GLU A 113 18.49 -13.85 -7.27
C GLU A 113 18.71 -13.58 -8.77
N GLY A 114 19.49 -12.57 -9.15
CA GLY A 114 19.80 -12.22 -10.54
C GLY A 114 18.65 -11.48 -11.25
N MET A 115 17.82 -10.74 -10.50
CA MET A 115 16.70 -9.95 -11.03
C MET A 115 17.06 -8.47 -11.03
N TYR A 116 16.71 -7.76 -12.11
CA TYR A 116 16.75 -6.30 -12.16
C TYR A 116 15.57 -5.69 -11.38
N ILE A 117 15.65 -4.39 -11.09
CA ILE A 117 14.59 -3.63 -10.44
C ILE A 117 14.14 -2.48 -11.34
N MET A 118 12.84 -2.34 -11.47
CA MET A 118 12.16 -1.14 -11.95
C MET A 118 11.52 -0.46 -10.74
N LEU A 119 12.05 0.72 -10.36
CA LEU A 119 11.64 1.42 -9.14
C LEU A 119 10.57 2.48 -9.45
N ARG A 120 9.51 2.49 -8.65
CA ARG A 120 8.40 3.45 -8.75
C ARG A 120 8.25 4.21 -7.41
N PRO A 121 9.05 5.28 -7.19
CA PRO A 121 9.13 5.95 -5.88
C PRO A 121 7.96 6.89 -5.56
N GLY A 122 7.06 7.11 -6.47
CA GLY A 122 5.92 8.01 -6.30
C GLY A 122 6.25 9.49 -6.58
N PRO A 123 5.74 10.45 -5.76
CA PRO A 123 5.23 10.36 -4.37
C PRO A 123 3.86 9.66 -4.23
N TYR A 124 3.04 9.70 -5.24
CA TYR A 124 1.77 9.00 -5.34
C TYR A 124 1.95 7.72 -6.17
N VAL A 125 1.37 6.63 -5.70
CA VAL A 125 1.54 5.31 -6.30
C VAL A 125 0.22 4.60 -6.66
N CYS A 126 -0.93 5.13 -6.26
CA CYS A 126 -2.26 4.50 -6.38
C CYS A 126 -2.33 3.14 -5.68
N SER A 127 -2.15 2.06 -6.42
CA SER A 127 -1.92 0.69 -5.95
C SER A 127 -3.01 0.13 -5.01
N GLU A 128 -4.24 0.68 -5.06
CA GLU A 128 -5.32 0.33 -4.11
C GLU A 128 -4.83 0.37 -2.64
N TRP A 129 -3.81 1.20 -2.42
CA TRP A 129 -3.18 1.45 -1.14
C TRP A 129 -3.73 2.73 -0.53
N GLU A 130 -3.81 2.76 0.78
CA GLU A 130 -4.38 3.87 1.56
C GLU A 130 -3.86 5.23 1.06
N MET A 131 -4.77 6.13 0.67
CA MET A 131 -4.49 7.48 0.12
C MET A 131 -3.51 7.47 -1.09
N GLY A 132 -3.42 6.35 -1.83
CA GLY A 132 -2.47 6.19 -2.94
C GLY A 132 -1.00 6.28 -2.53
N GLY A 133 -0.69 5.91 -1.29
CA GLY A 133 0.65 5.95 -0.70
C GLY A 133 1.03 7.29 -0.07
N LEU A 134 0.20 8.33 -0.16
CA LEU A 134 0.45 9.61 0.47
C LEU A 134 0.18 9.55 1.98
N PRO A 135 0.98 10.22 2.83
CA PRO A 135 0.75 10.21 4.27
C PRO A 135 -0.50 10.99 4.70
N TRP A 136 -1.31 10.39 5.57
CA TRP A 136 -2.52 10.98 6.12
C TRP A 136 -2.31 12.34 6.80
N TRP A 137 -1.16 12.55 7.44
CA TRP A 137 -0.84 13.78 8.16
C TRP A 137 -0.72 15.01 7.24
N LEU A 138 -0.59 14.83 5.92
CA LEU A 138 -0.73 15.93 4.95
C LEU A 138 -2.10 16.59 5.04
N LEU A 139 -3.16 15.82 5.36
CA LEU A 139 -4.54 16.30 5.48
C LEU A 139 -4.80 17.14 6.73
N LYS A 140 -3.85 17.19 7.70
CA LYS A 140 -3.92 18.14 8.83
C LYS A 140 -3.90 19.60 8.38
N LYS A 141 -3.23 19.87 7.26
CA LYS A 141 -3.28 21.17 6.60
C LYS A 141 -4.60 21.27 5.82
N GLU A 142 -5.53 22.11 6.29
CA GLU A 142 -6.90 22.17 5.76
C GLU A 142 -6.95 22.57 4.27
N ASP A 143 -6.09 23.49 3.85
CA ASP A 143 -5.98 24.02 2.49
C ASP A 143 -4.95 23.30 1.61
N ILE A 144 -4.46 22.12 2.00
CA ILE A 144 -3.51 21.32 1.23
C ILE A 144 -4.04 21.01 -0.17
N LYS A 145 -3.19 21.12 -1.17
CA LYS A 145 -3.46 20.70 -2.55
C LYS A 145 -2.51 19.58 -2.93
N LEU A 146 -2.97 18.34 -2.77
CA LEU A 146 -2.20 17.14 -3.09
C LEU A 146 -1.94 17.04 -4.60
N ARG A 147 -0.77 16.45 -4.96
CA ARG A 147 -0.35 16.23 -6.36
C ARG A 147 -0.40 17.51 -7.20
N THR A 148 0.04 18.62 -6.61
CA THR A 148 0.14 19.94 -7.28
C THR A 148 1.44 20.63 -6.91
N ASN A 149 1.63 21.87 -7.43
CA ASN A 149 2.73 22.75 -7.02
C ASN A 149 2.50 23.46 -5.68
N ASP A 150 1.63 22.93 -4.78
CA ASP A 150 1.51 23.40 -3.41
C ASP A 150 2.90 23.39 -2.74
N PRO A 151 3.37 24.51 -2.17
CA PRO A 151 4.73 24.59 -1.64
C PRO A 151 5.02 23.59 -0.52
N TYR A 152 4.04 23.35 0.37
CA TYR A 152 4.18 22.39 1.47
C TYR A 152 4.22 20.95 0.94
N PHE A 153 3.32 20.60 0.01
CA PHE A 153 3.33 19.28 -0.62
C PHE A 153 4.67 18.99 -1.32
N LEU A 154 5.19 19.95 -2.12
CA LEU A 154 6.47 19.78 -2.82
C LEU A 154 7.66 19.70 -1.86
N GLU A 155 7.66 20.47 -0.77
CA GLU A 155 8.70 20.41 0.26
C GLU A 155 8.76 19.01 0.87
N ARG A 156 7.60 18.48 1.32
CA ARG A 156 7.52 17.14 1.93
C ARG A 156 7.89 16.04 0.94
N THR A 157 7.43 16.14 -0.30
CA THR A 157 7.81 15.23 -1.39
C THR A 157 9.32 15.18 -1.60
N LYS A 158 10.00 16.33 -1.64
CA LYS A 158 11.46 16.40 -1.79
C LYS A 158 12.19 15.74 -0.63
N LEU A 159 11.72 15.92 0.59
CA LEU A 159 12.29 15.26 1.77
C LEU A 159 12.16 13.73 1.65
N PHE A 160 10.98 13.23 1.33
CA PHE A 160 10.77 11.80 1.11
C PHE A 160 11.66 11.25 -0.02
N MET A 161 11.70 11.92 -1.19
CA MET A 161 12.56 11.49 -2.31
C MET A 161 14.04 11.44 -1.92
N ASN A 162 14.51 12.39 -1.12
CA ASN A 162 15.88 12.38 -0.61
C ASN A 162 16.15 11.17 0.31
N GLU A 163 15.20 10.80 1.16
CA GLU A 163 15.34 9.61 2.01
C GLU A 163 15.35 8.32 1.17
N ILE A 164 14.49 8.21 0.16
CA ILE A 164 14.53 7.10 -0.81
C ILE A 164 15.88 7.06 -1.54
N GLY A 165 16.40 8.22 -1.96
CA GLY A 165 17.70 8.32 -2.59
C GLY A 165 18.85 7.81 -1.71
N LYS A 166 18.85 8.12 -0.43
CA LYS A 166 19.83 7.60 0.54
C LYS A 166 19.80 6.07 0.63
N GLN A 167 18.64 5.44 0.45
CA GLN A 167 18.51 3.99 0.51
C GLN A 167 18.89 3.31 -0.81
N LEU A 168 18.54 3.90 -1.95
CA LEU A 168 18.46 3.19 -3.22
C LEU A 168 19.34 3.78 -4.34
N ALA A 169 19.79 5.03 -4.28
CA ALA A 169 20.51 5.64 -5.40
C ALA A 169 21.80 4.89 -5.78
N ASP A 170 22.48 4.28 -4.81
CA ASP A 170 23.68 3.47 -5.05
C ASP A 170 23.39 2.07 -5.60
N LEU A 171 22.10 1.69 -5.67
CA LEU A 171 21.67 0.44 -6.28
C LEU A 171 21.36 0.56 -7.77
N GLN A 172 21.64 1.70 -8.41
CA GLN A 172 21.56 1.82 -9.86
C GLN A 172 22.55 0.86 -10.54
N VAL A 173 22.14 0.26 -11.64
CA VAL A 173 22.91 -0.80 -12.32
C VAL A 173 24.30 -0.33 -12.75
N THR A 174 24.45 0.94 -13.09
CA THR A 174 25.74 1.60 -13.41
C THR A 174 26.71 1.70 -12.24
N ARG A 175 26.17 1.61 -11.01
CA ARG A 175 26.96 1.63 -9.76
C ARG A 175 27.22 0.23 -9.18
N GLY A 176 26.76 -0.82 -9.88
CA GLY A 176 26.90 -2.21 -9.44
C GLY A 176 25.72 -2.74 -8.63
N GLY A 177 24.58 -2.02 -8.67
CA GLY A 177 23.28 -2.47 -8.19
C GLY A 177 22.46 -3.16 -9.28
N ASN A 178 21.14 -3.12 -9.16
CA ASN A 178 20.22 -3.77 -10.08
C ASN A 178 19.03 -2.89 -10.53
N ILE A 179 18.98 -1.62 -10.13
CA ILE A 179 17.94 -0.69 -10.59
C ILE A 179 18.26 -0.23 -12.01
N ILE A 180 17.35 -0.51 -12.96
CA ILE A 180 17.51 -0.18 -14.38
C ILE A 180 16.67 1.03 -14.83
N MET A 181 15.55 1.31 -14.17
CA MET A 181 14.67 2.43 -14.50
C MET A 181 14.00 2.97 -13.24
N VAL A 182 13.68 4.29 -13.23
CA VAL A 182 12.99 4.92 -12.11
C VAL A 182 11.81 5.75 -12.63
N GLN A 183 10.62 5.56 -12.05
CA GLN A 183 9.40 6.26 -12.43
C GLN A 183 9.33 7.66 -11.80
N VAL A 184 8.67 8.56 -12.50
CA VAL A 184 8.31 9.90 -12.05
C VAL A 184 6.79 9.97 -11.95
N GLU A 185 6.26 10.15 -10.74
CA GLU A 185 4.82 10.20 -10.44
C GLU A 185 4.08 8.90 -10.85
N ASN A 186 2.75 8.88 -10.91
CA ASN A 186 1.97 7.75 -11.39
C ASN A 186 0.62 8.20 -11.96
N GLU A 187 0.36 7.85 -13.25
CA GLU A 187 -0.91 8.08 -13.93
C GLU A 187 -1.49 9.51 -13.72
N TYR A 188 -0.62 10.50 -13.76
CA TYR A 188 -1.02 11.87 -13.45
C TYR A 188 -2.05 12.43 -14.43
N GLY A 189 -2.08 11.94 -15.66
CA GLY A 189 -3.05 12.33 -16.67
C GLY A 189 -4.50 11.95 -16.34
N ALA A 190 -4.71 11.01 -15.42
CA ALA A 190 -6.02 10.71 -14.87
C ALA A 190 -6.45 11.66 -13.74
N TYR A 191 -5.51 12.40 -13.16
CA TYR A 191 -5.74 13.33 -12.05
C TYR A 191 -5.80 14.79 -12.49
N ALA A 192 -4.78 15.24 -13.25
CA ALA A 192 -4.65 16.63 -13.67
C ALA A 192 -3.76 16.78 -14.91
N THR A 193 -3.55 18.02 -15.37
CA THR A 193 -2.75 18.37 -16.54
C THR A 193 -1.78 19.50 -16.23
N ASP A 194 -0.78 19.24 -15.37
CA ASP A 194 0.24 20.21 -14.98
C ASP A 194 1.66 19.67 -15.20
N LYS A 195 2.23 19.99 -16.37
CA LYS A 195 3.62 19.61 -16.71
C LYS A 195 4.67 20.21 -15.76
N ALA A 196 4.40 21.37 -15.17
CA ALA A 196 5.33 21.98 -14.23
C ALA A 196 5.41 21.17 -12.92
N TYR A 197 4.28 20.63 -12.46
CA TYR A 197 4.27 19.69 -11.35
C TYR A 197 5.11 18.44 -11.65
N ILE A 198 4.87 17.78 -12.78
CA ILE A 198 5.65 16.59 -13.19
C ILE A 198 7.14 16.91 -13.30
N ALA A 199 7.51 18.09 -13.83
CA ALA A 199 8.90 18.53 -13.88
C ALA A 199 9.51 18.69 -12.48
N ASN A 200 8.76 19.22 -11.51
CA ASN A 200 9.21 19.32 -10.12
C ASN A 200 9.44 17.94 -9.48
N ILE A 201 8.59 16.96 -9.76
CA ILE A 201 8.78 15.58 -9.27
C ILE A 201 9.98 14.93 -9.94
N ARG A 202 10.14 15.05 -11.27
CA ARG A 202 11.33 14.58 -11.98
C ARG A 202 12.61 15.15 -11.39
N ASP A 203 12.63 16.46 -11.12
CA ASP A 203 13.79 17.15 -10.57
C ASP A 203 14.08 16.68 -9.13
N ALA A 204 13.05 16.39 -8.34
CA ALA A 204 13.21 15.80 -7.01
C ALA A 204 13.82 14.39 -7.09
N VAL A 205 13.38 13.55 -8.04
CA VAL A 205 13.95 12.21 -8.28
C VAL A 205 15.42 12.31 -8.70
N LYS A 206 15.76 13.23 -9.62
CA LYS A 206 17.15 13.49 -10.03
C LYS A 206 18.00 13.99 -8.86
N ALA A 207 17.48 14.93 -8.06
CA ALA A 207 18.19 15.48 -6.89
C ALA A 207 18.42 14.41 -5.80
N ALA A 208 17.56 13.41 -5.69
CA ALA A 208 17.73 12.25 -4.82
C ALA A 208 18.85 11.28 -5.28
N GLY A 209 19.47 11.52 -6.44
CA GLY A 209 20.61 10.75 -6.93
C GLY A 209 20.29 9.71 -8.01
N PHE A 210 19.08 9.66 -8.52
CA PHE A 210 18.70 8.78 -9.65
C PHE A 210 18.98 9.48 -10.98
N THR A 211 20.26 9.46 -11.38
CA THR A 211 20.76 10.19 -12.55
C THR A 211 21.39 9.30 -13.62
N ASP A 212 21.67 8.05 -13.30
CA ASP A 212 22.51 7.18 -14.10
C ASP A 212 21.72 6.14 -14.90
N VAL A 213 20.41 6.08 -14.69
CA VAL A 213 19.47 5.21 -15.41
C VAL A 213 18.31 6.03 -15.99
N PRO A 214 17.63 5.54 -17.05
CA PRO A 214 16.48 6.23 -17.61
C PRO A 214 15.37 6.47 -16.59
N LEU A 215 14.81 7.68 -16.60
CA LEU A 215 13.57 7.99 -15.91
C LEU A 215 12.39 7.77 -16.84
N PHE A 216 11.27 7.29 -16.33
CA PHE A 216 10.07 7.05 -17.11
C PHE A 216 8.81 7.61 -16.45
N GLN A 217 7.77 7.78 -17.24
CA GLN A 217 6.45 8.25 -16.86
C GLN A 217 5.42 7.29 -17.43
N CYS A 218 4.45 6.87 -16.62
CA CYS A 218 3.35 6.03 -17.07
C CYS A 218 2.02 6.78 -17.06
N ASP A 219 1.19 6.49 -18.06
CA ASP A 219 -0.18 7.00 -18.18
C ASP A 219 -1.03 6.08 -19.07
N TRP A 220 -2.29 6.38 -19.22
CA TRP A 220 -3.15 5.73 -20.19
C TRP A 220 -2.91 6.25 -21.60
N SER A 221 -3.21 5.44 -22.62
CA SER A 221 -3.09 5.83 -24.03
C SER A 221 -3.91 7.06 -24.42
N SER A 222 -4.91 7.44 -23.62
CA SER A 222 -5.73 8.64 -23.79
C SER A 222 -5.12 9.91 -23.19
N THR A 223 -4.26 9.80 -22.17
CA THR A 223 -3.84 10.92 -21.31
C THR A 223 -2.34 11.19 -21.30
N PHE A 224 -1.48 10.23 -21.67
CA PHE A 224 -0.02 10.34 -21.56
C PHE A 224 0.59 11.60 -22.19
N GLN A 225 0.02 12.11 -23.29
CA GLN A 225 0.52 13.31 -23.97
C GLN A 225 0.25 14.60 -23.18
N LEU A 226 -0.75 14.59 -22.30
CA LEU A 226 -1.16 15.78 -21.54
C LEU A 226 -0.04 16.27 -20.63
N ASN A 227 0.69 15.34 -20.01
CA ASN A 227 1.71 15.59 -19.00
C ASN A 227 3.11 15.07 -19.38
N GLY A 228 3.27 14.48 -20.56
CA GLY A 228 4.52 13.89 -21.01
C GLY A 228 5.65 14.91 -21.10
N LEU A 229 6.77 14.63 -20.42
CA LEU A 229 8.03 15.39 -20.54
C LEU A 229 8.93 14.73 -21.60
N ASP A 230 9.66 15.55 -22.36
CA ASP A 230 10.44 15.06 -23.51
C ASP A 230 11.69 14.26 -23.09
N ASP A 231 12.20 14.51 -21.90
CA ASP A 231 13.38 13.84 -21.35
C ASP A 231 13.03 12.56 -20.54
N LEU A 232 11.76 12.16 -20.51
CA LEU A 232 11.31 10.90 -19.89
C LEU A 232 10.93 9.87 -20.94
N VAL A 233 11.12 8.59 -20.62
CA VAL A 233 10.51 7.49 -21.37
C VAL A 233 9.02 7.49 -21.10
N TRP A 234 8.20 7.43 -22.16
CA TRP A 234 6.75 7.33 -22.02
C TRP A 234 6.33 5.87 -22.11
N THR A 235 5.59 5.41 -21.13
CA THR A 235 5.02 4.07 -21.06
C THR A 235 3.50 4.14 -20.94
N ILE A 236 2.80 3.09 -21.38
CA ILE A 236 1.33 3.06 -21.44
C ILE A 236 0.82 1.93 -20.57
N ASN A 237 -0.17 2.23 -19.70
CA ASN A 237 -0.85 1.24 -18.87
C ASN A 237 -2.15 0.76 -19.54
N PHE A 238 -2.36 -0.55 -19.57
CA PHE A 238 -3.59 -1.18 -20.04
C PHE A 238 -3.68 -2.64 -19.55
N GLY A 239 -4.88 -3.21 -19.61
CA GLY A 239 -5.13 -4.56 -19.09
C GLY A 239 -5.37 -5.63 -20.13
N THR A 240 -5.63 -6.82 -19.60
CA THR A 240 -6.03 -8.03 -20.33
C THR A 240 -7.16 -7.76 -21.34
N GLY A 241 -6.97 -8.20 -22.59
CA GLY A 241 -7.93 -8.01 -23.68
C GLY A 241 -7.81 -6.69 -24.44
N ALA A 242 -6.86 -5.81 -24.09
CA ALA A 242 -6.63 -4.57 -24.82
C ALA A 242 -6.07 -4.84 -26.23
N ASN A 243 -6.43 -3.98 -27.18
CA ASN A 243 -5.83 -3.97 -28.51
C ASN A 243 -4.48 -3.24 -28.47
N ILE A 244 -3.38 -4.00 -28.56
CA ILE A 244 -2.01 -3.50 -28.40
C ILE A 244 -1.66 -2.39 -29.41
N ASP A 245 -2.06 -2.52 -30.68
CA ASP A 245 -1.80 -1.49 -31.68
C ASP A 245 -2.52 -0.18 -31.36
N ALA A 246 -3.77 -0.26 -30.92
CA ALA A 246 -4.54 0.92 -30.53
C ALA A 246 -3.92 1.62 -29.32
N GLN A 247 -3.41 0.86 -28.33
CA GLN A 247 -2.78 1.42 -27.12
C GLN A 247 -1.50 2.20 -27.47
N PHE A 248 -0.65 1.67 -28.34
CA PHE A 248 0.61 2.31 -28.69
C PHE A 248 0.55 3.25 -29.92
N LYS A 249 -0.59 3.36 -30.61
CA LYS A 249 -0.71 4.16 -31.84
C LYS A 249 -0.18 5.59 -31.66
N LYS A 250 -0.73 6.33 -30.71
CA LYS A 250 -0.36 7.73 -30.48
C LYS A 250 1.11 7.89 -30.03
N LEU A 251 1.64 6.92 -29.28
CA LEU A 251 3.03 6.93 -28.85
C LEU A 251 3.98 6.72 -30.04
N LYS A 252 3.67 5.77 -30.93
CA LYS A 252 4.43 5.54 -32.16
C LYS A 252 4.40 6.76 -33.10
N GLU A 253 3.26 7.44 -33.20
CA GLU A 253 3.13 8.68 -33.98
C GLU A 253 3.95 9.83 -33.42
N ALA A 254 3.95 9.99 -32.07
CA ALA A 254 4.67 11.07 -31.39
C ALA A 254 6.18 10.82 -31.28
N ARG A 255 6.59 9.57 -31.07
CA ARG A 255 7.99 9.16 -30.85
C ARG A 255 8.28 7.83 -31.59
N PRO A 256 8.49 7.86 -32.91
CA PRO A 256 8.62 6.63 -33.73
C PRO A 256 9.79 5.72 -33.32
N ASP A 257 10.83 6.30 -32.77
CA ASP A 257 12.06 5.59 -32.36
C ASP A 257 12.11 5.26 -30.85
N ALA A 258 11.02 5.51 -30.10
CA ALA A 258 10.96 5.19 -28.67
C ALA A 258 10.79 3.68 -28.44
N PRO A 259 11.40 3.11 -27.40
CA PRO A 259 11.06 1.77 -26.94
C PRO A 259 9.60 1.74 -26.47
N LEU A 260 8.91 0.66 -26.76
CA LEU A 260 7.51 0.48 -26.31
C LEU A 260 7.49 -0.36 -25.05
N MET A 261 6.70 0.08 -24.08
CA MET A 261 6.52 -0.63 -22.82
C MET A 261 5.10 -0.43 -22.25
N CYS A 262 4.46 -1.53 -21.86
CA CYS A 262 3.32 -1.52 -20.96
C CYS A 262 3.84 -1.60 -19.52
N SER A 263 3.83 -0.48 -18.80
CA SER A 263 4.38 -0.44 -17.44
C SER A 263 3.44 -0.99 -16.36
N GLU A 264 2.16 -1.14 -16.70
CA GLU A 264 1.19 -1.94 -15.94
C GLU A 264 0.29 -2.70 -16.92
N PHE A 265 0.55 -4.00 -17.06
CA PHE A 265 -0.36 -4.91 -17.76
C PHE A 265 -1.21 -5.64 -16.72
N TRP A 266 -2.46 -5.21 -16.56
CA TRP A 266 -3.36 -5.70 -15.50
C TRP A 266 -3.77 -7.15 -15.77
N SER A 267 -3.22 -8.08 -14.97
CA SER A 267 -3.42 -9.52 -15.10
C SER A 267 -4.75 -10.01 -14.52
N GLY A 268 -5.31 -9.25 -13.62
CA GLY A 268 -6.53 -9.49 -12.87
C GLY A 268 -7.20 -8.17 -12.48
N TRP A 269 -7.80 -8.13 -11.30
CA TRP A 269 -8.33 -6.92 -10.68
C TRP A 269 -8.42 -7.08 -9.17
N PHE A 270 -8.57 -5.98 -8.46
CA PHE A 270 -8.67 -5.94 -7.01
C PHE A 270 -10.12 -6.11 -6.53
N ASP A 271 -10.26 -6.59 -5.30
CA ASP A 271 -11.55 -6.83 -4.67
C ASP A 271 -11.99 -5.67 -3.79
N HIS A 272 -13.30 -5.45 -3.76
CA HIS A 272 -13.93 -4.51 -2.84
C HIS A 272 -14.65 -5.25 -1.72
N TRP A 273 -14.65 -4.64 -0.56
CA TRP A 273 -15.30 -5.17 0.62
C TRP A 273 -16.79 -5.46 0.40
N GLY A 274 -17.20 -6.72 0.64
CA GLY A 274 -18.57 -7.18 0.46
C GLY A 274 -19.02 -7.38 -0.99
N ARG A 275 -18.10 -7.37 -1.96
CA ARG A 275 -18.38 -7.67 -3.38
C ARG A 275 -17.86 -9.05 -3.77
N LYS A 276 -18.27 -9.53 -4.95
CA LYS A 276 -17.78 -10.78 -5.54
C LYS A 276 -16.31 -10.62 -5.93
N HIS A 277 -15.54 -11.68 -5.71
CA HIS A 277 -14.14 -11.79 -6.16
C HIS A 277 -14.00 -11.59 -7.67
N GLU A 278 -13.07 -10.72 -8.05
CA GLU A 278 -12.75 -10.37 -9.44
C GLU A 278 -11.81 -11.41 -10.05
N THR A 279 -12.10 -11.80 -11.28
CA THR A 279 -11.26 -12.73 -12.04
C THR A 279 -11.12 -12.32 -13.50
N ARG A 280 -10.01 -12.69 -14.13
CA ARG A 280 -9.76 -12.48 -15.56
C ARG A 280 -9.30 -13.78 -16.22
N ASP A 281 -9.69 -14.00 -17.47
CA ASP A 281 -9.33 -15.20 -18.19
C ASP A 281 -7.82 -15.30 -18.45
N ALA A 282 -7.23 -16.42 -18.05
CA ALA A 282 -5.80 -16.68 -18.18
C ALA A 282 -5.34 -16.76 -19.64
N GLY A 283 -6.16 -17.30 -20.56
CA GLY A 283 -5.84 -17.41 -21.96
C GLY A 283 -5.77 -16.05 -22.64
N VAL A 284 -6.71 -15.15 -22.32
CA VAL A 284 -6.72 -13.77 -22.82
C VAL A 284 -5.51 -12.99 -22.30
N MET A 285 -5.16 -13.14 -21.02
CA MET A 285 -3.95 -12.54 -20.44
C MET A 285 -2.69 -13.00 -21.17
N VAL A 286 -2.49 -14.33 -21.31
CA VAL A 286 -1.32 -14.91 -21.97
C VAL A 286 -1.23 -14.52 -23.44
N SER A 287 -2.37 -14.43 -24.15
CA SER A 287 -2.42 -13.96 -25.53
C SER A 287 -1.95 -12.50 -25.67
N GLY A 288 -2.35 -11.62 -24.76
CA GLY A 288 -1.89 -10.23 -24.76
C GLY A 288 -0.39 -10.10 -24.51
N ILE A 289 0.17 -10.88 -23.56
CA ILE A 289 1.61 -10.91 -23.30
C ILE A 289 2.37 -11.46 -24.50
N LYS A 290 1.87 -12.54 -25.13
CA LYS A 290 2.44 -13.09 -26.37
C LYS A 290 2.49 -12.05 -27.48
N ASP A 291 1.40 -11.31 -27.72
CA ASP A 291 1.34 -10.26 -28.73
C ASP A 291 2.37 -9.14 -28.49
N MET A 292 2.59 -8.75 -27.23
CA MET A 292 3.67 -7.81 -26.87
C MET A 292 5.05 -8.39 -27.14
N LEU A 293 5.32 -9.62 -26.74
CA LEU A 293 6.63 -10.28 -26.91
C LEU A 293 6.98 -10.51 -28.39
N ASP A 294 6.01 -10.92 -29.22
CA ASP A 294 6.18 -11.07 -30.69
C ASP A 294 6.63 -9.76 -31.36
N ARG A 295 6.34 -8.62 -30.73
CA ARG A 295 6.69 -7.26 -31.20
C ARG A 295 7.83 -6.63 -30.41
N HIS A 296 8.52 -7.39 -29.57
CA HIS A 296 9.59 -6.90 -28.69
C HIS A 296 9.16 -5.74 -27.78
N ILE A 297 7.89 -5.69 -27.37
CA ILE A 297 7.36 -4.71 -26.44
C ILE A 297 7.61 -5.20 -25.01
N SER A 298 8.25 -4.37 -24.20
CA SER A 298 8.46 -4.61 -22.78
C SER A 298 7.17 -4.50 -21.98
N PHE A 299 7.07 -5.24 -20.85
CA PHE A 299 5.90 -5.16 -19.99
C PHE A 299 6.25 -5.34 -18.50
N SER A 300 5.40 -4.81 -17.63
CA SER A 300 5.33 -5.15 -16.22
C SER A 300 3.98 -5.78 -15.92
N LEU A 301 3.98 -7.00 -15.42
CA LEU A 301 2.76 -7.74 -15.08
C LEU A 301 2.21 -7.25 -13.75
N TYR A 302 1.15 -6.49 -13.78
CA TYR A 302 0.46 -5.92 -12.62
C TYR A 302 -0.82 -6.72 -12.33
N MET A 303 -0.88 -7.56 -11.32
CA MET A 303 0.16 -8.02 -10.41
C MET A 303 0.68 -9.39 -10.86
N ALA A 304 1.96 -9.64 -10.68
CA ALA A 304 2.48 -11.01 -10.72
C ALA A 304 2.16 -11.75 -9.42
N HIS A 305 2.18 -11.03 -8.30
CA HIS A 305 1.74 -11.44 -6.97
C HIS A 305 1.20 -10.22 -6.23
N GLY A 306 -0.04 -10.26 -5.85
CA GLY A 306 -0.66 -9.14 -5.14
C GLY A 306 -0.28 -9.11 -3.65
N GLY A 307 -0.38 -10.24 -2.96
CA GLY A 307 -0.13 -10.37 -1.52
C GLY A 307 -1.27 -9.86 -0.66
N THR A 308 -0.98 -9.47 0.57
CA THR A 308 -1.95 -9.04 1.58
C THR A 308 -1.72 -7.59 1.98
N THR A 309 -2.76 -6.78 1.90
CA THR A 309 -2.76 -5.42 2.43
C THR A 309 -3.05 -5.47 3.93
N PHE A 310 -1.99 -5.56 4.74
CA PHE A 310 -2.08 -5.70 6.19
C PHE A 310 -2.62 -4.43 6.86
N GLY A 311 -3.26 -4.59 8.03
CA GLY A 311 -3.68 -3.48 8.88
C GLY A 311 -4.62 -2.49 8.18
N HIS A 312 -4.26 -1.21 8.18
CA HIS A 312 -5.06 -0.10 7.65
C HIS A 312 -4.66 0.35 6.24
N TRP A 313 -3.79 -0.39 5.57
CA TRP A 313 -3.17 0.06 4.33
C TRP A 313 -4.03 -0.11 3.08
N GLY A 314 -5.24 -0.68 3.19
CA GLY A 314 -6.20 -0.75 2.09
C GLY A 314 -6.75 0.63 1.74
N GLY A 315 -6.88 0.91 0.45
CA GLY A 315 -7.48 2.14 -0.06
C GLY A 315 -8.98 2.03 -0.29
N ALA A 316 -9.51 2.94 -1.09
CA ALA A 316 -10.90 2.93 -1.55
C ALA A 316 -11.06 3.59 -2.91
N ASN A 317 -12.11 3.25 -3.65
CA ASN A 317 -12.52 3.95 -4.84
C ASN A 317 -13.62 5.00 -4.58
N SER A 318 -13.76 5.92 -5.52
CA SER A 318 -14.70 7.04 -5.60
C SER A 318 -15.24 7.12 -7.05
N PRO A 319 -16.35 7.82 -7.35
CA PRO A 319 -17.19 8.67 -6.48
C PRO A 319 -18.13 7.88 -5.54
N ALA A 320 -18.56 6.68 -5.91
CA ALA A 320 -19.26 5.79 -4.99
C ALA A 320 -18.22 5.14 -4.09
N TYR A 321 -18.15 5.56 -2.82
CA TYR A 321 -17.17 5.04 -1.89
C TYR A 321 -17.21 3.52 -1.79
N SER A 322 -16.09 2.88 -2.03
CA SER A 322 -15.95 1.44 -2.05
C SER A 322 -14.58 1.03 -1.52
N ALA A 323 -14.54 0.62 -0.25
CA ALA A 323 -13.30 0.20 0.41
C ALA A 323 -12.75 -1.11 -0.17
N MET A 324 -11.42 -1.22 -0.20
CA MET A 324 -10.72 -2.43 -0.60
C MET A 324 -10.73 -3.49 0.52
N CYS A 325 -10.57 -4.76 0.14
CA CYS A 325 -10.31 -5.86 1.07
C CYS A 325 -8.86 -5.86 1.54
N SER A 326 -8.58 -6.60 2.64
CA SER A 326 -7.20 -6.91 3.05
C SER A 326 -6.50 -7.82 2.03
N SER A 327 -7.21 -8.79 1.46
CA SER A 327 -6.67 -9.59 0.36
C SER A 327 -6.43 -8.71 -0.86
N TYR A 328 -5.20 -8.75 -1.36
CA TYR A 328 -4.85 -8.17 -2.64
C TYR A 328 -4.47 -9.30 -3.62
N ASP A 329 -5.25 -10.38 -3.60
CA ASP A 329 -5.03 -11.57 -4.45
C ASP A 329 -4.90 -11.18 -5.93
N TYR A 330 -5.71 -10.22 -6.39
CA TYR A 330 -5.69 -9.64 -7.72
C TYR A 330 -5.96 -10.66 -8.85
N ASP A 331 -6.35 -11.89 -8.51
CA ASP A 331 -6.38 -13.01 -9.45
C ASP A 331 -5.03 -13.17 -10.17
N ALA A 332 -3.94 -12.93 -9.44
CA ALA A 332 -2.57 -12.93 -9.95
C ALA A 332 -2.07 -14.35 -10.26
N PRO A 333 -1.05 -14.52 -11.13
CA PRO A 333 -0.43 -15.82 -11.38
C PRO A 333 0.15 -16.49 -10.13
N ILE A 334 0.73 -15.72 -9.22
CA ILE A 334 1.16 -16.18 -7.90
C ILE A 334 0.08 -15.77 -6.90
N SER A 335 -0.58 -16.74 -6.26
CA SER A 335 -1.66 -16.48 -5.31
C SER A 335 -1.19 -15.70 -4.09
N GLU A 336 -2.11 -15.17 -3.27
CA GLU A 336 -1.80 -14.44 -2.04
C GLU A 336 -0.89 -15.24 -1.10
N ALA A 337 -1.12 -16.57 -0.96
CA ALA A 337 -0.27 -17.48 -0.20
C ALA A 337 1.07 -17.83 -0.89
N GLY A 338 1.27 -17.39 -2.14
CA GLY A 338 2.51 -17.64 -2.89
C GLY A 338 2.50 -18.94 -3.71
N TRP A 339 1.34 -19.52 -3.96
CA TRP A 339 1.23 -20.74 -4.76
C TRP A 339 1.16 -20.42 -6.25
N ALA A 340 1.70 -21.33 -7.08
CA ALA A 340 1.53 -21.27 -8.51
C ALA A 340 0.09 -21.64 -8.89
N THR A 341 -0.64 -20.69 -9.49
CA THR A 341 -2.01 -20.89 -9.97
C THR A 341 -2.02 -21.53 -11.38
N PRO A 342 -3.17 -21.98 -11.90
CA PRO A 342 -3.27 -22.39 -13.30
C PRO A 342 -2.84 -21.26 -14.28
N LYS A 343 -3.06 -20.00 -13.92
CA LYS A 343 -2.61 -18.82 -14.68
C LYS A 343 -1.09 -18.73 -14.73
N TYR A 344 -0.40 -19.05 -13.63
CA TYR A 344 1.05 -19.13 -13.54
C TYR A 344 1.64 -20.13 -14.53
N TYR A 345 1.13 -21.35 -14.55
CA TYR A 345 1.67 -22.39 -15.42
C TYR A 345 1.49 -22.07 -16.91
N LYS A 346 0.34 -21.53 -17.30
CA LYS A 346 0.11 -21.08 -18.69
C LYS A 346 1.07 -19.95 -19.10
N LEU A 347 1.31 -18.99 -18.20
CA LEU A 347 2.24 -17.90 -18.46
C LEU A 347 3.69 -18.38 -18.49
N ARG A 348 4.08 -19.28 -17.59
CA ARG A 348 5.41 -19.89 -17.57
C ARG A 348 5.70 -20.65 -18.89
N GLU A 349 4.73 -21.41 -19.40
CA GLU A 349 4.85 -22.11 -20.67
C GLU A 349 5.16 -21.12 -21.81
N LEU A 350 4.44 -20.00 -21.86
CA LEU A 350 4.72 -18.94 -22.84
C LEU A 350 6.12 -18.36 -22.63
N LEU A 351 6.44 -17.87 -21.42
CA LEU A 351 7.69 -17.14 -21.16
C LEU A 351 8.94 -18.01 -21.37
N THR A 352 8.82 -19.33 -21.20
CA THR A 352 9.90 -20.27 -21.51
C THR A 352 10.28 -20.24 -22.99
N GLN A 353 9.32 -19.99 -23.90
CA GLN A 353 9.57 -19.87 -25.34
C GLN A 353 10.28 -18.55 -25.72
N TYR A 354 10.20 -17.54 -24.83
CA TYR A 354 10.81 -16.21 -24.98
C TYR A 354 11.98 -16.01 -23.99
N ALA A 355 12.58 -17.10 -23.51
CA ALA A 355 13.77 -17.01 -22.67
C ALA A 355 14.94 -16.42 -23.46
N ASP A 356 15.71 -15.53 -22.83
CA ASP A 356 16.91 -14.96 -23.45
C ASP A 356 17.97 -16.04 -23.69
N SER A 357 18.82 -15.84 -24.70
CA SER A 357 19.87 -16.83 -25.03
C SER A 357 20.76 -17.11 -23.82
N GLY A 358 20.78 -18.37 -23.37
CA GLY A 358 21.52 -18.80 -22.18
C GLY A 358 20.80 -18.60 -20.85
N GLN A 359 19.61 -18.03 -20.85
CA GLN A 359 18.80 -17.94 -19.64
C GLN A 359 18.29 -19.32 -19.23
N VAL A 360 18.59 -19.72 -18.00
CA VAL A 360 18.01 -20.91 -17.36
C VAL A 360 16.83 -20.48 -16.50
N ILE A 361 15.63 -20.94 -16.86
CA ILE A 361 14.43 -20.74 -16.03
C ILE A 361 14.40 -21.88 -14.98
N PRO A 362 14.56 -21.56 -13.69
CA PRO A 362 14.63 -22.57 -12.63
C PRO A 362 13.27 -23.28 -12.43
N ASP A 363 13.29 -24.38 -11.69
CA ASP A 363 12.07 -25.04 -11.25
C ASP A 363 11.23 -24.13 -10.35
N VAL A 364 9.92 -24.38 -10.33
CA VAL A 364 9.00 -23.63 -9.47
C VAL A 364 9.29 -23.97 -8.01
N PRO A 365 9.54 -22.96 -7.15
CA PRO A 365 9.76 -23.20 -5.73
C PRO A 365 8.59 -23.96 -5.09
N ALA A 366 8.90 -24.81 -4.11
CA ALA A 366 7.88 -25.51 -3.35
C ALA A 366 7.04 -24.50 -2.53
N ALA A 367 5.74 -24.76 -2.45
CA ALA A 367 4.87 -24.02 -1.53
C ALA A 367 5.27 -24.29 -0.07
N TYR A 368 5.05 -23.30 0.80
CA TYR A 368 5.19 -23.52 2.24
C TYR A 368 4.10 -24.50 2.74
N PRO A 369 4.37 -25.26 3.81
CA PRO A 369 3.39 -26.16 4.38
C PRO A 369 2.20 -25.39 4.97
N LEU A 370 1.00 -25.94 4.76
CA LEU A 370 -0.18 -25.49 5.48
C LEU A 370 -0.29 -26.25 6.78
N ILE A 371 -0.65 -25.55 7.85
CA ILE A 371 -0.98 -26.17 9.14
C ILE A 371 -2.43 -25.84 9.50
N GLU A 372 -3.05 -26.69 10.31
CA GLU A 372 -4.37 -26.47 10.86
C GLU A 372 -4.25 -26.13 12.35
N ILE A 373 -4.83 -25.01 12.75
CA ILE A 373 -4.99 -24.63 14.15
C ILE A 373 -6.42 -24.96 14.53
N PRO A 374 -6.65 -25.88 15.50
CA PRO A 374 -8.00 -26.21 15.95
C PRO A 374 -8.75 -24.98 16.45
N ALA A 375 -10.07 -24.93 16.24
CA ALA A 375 -10.90 -23.87 16.75
C ALA A 375 -10.74 -23.72 18.28
N PHE A 376 -10.57 -22.50 18.73
CA PHE A 376 -10.43 -22.18 20.15
C PHE A 376 -11.37 -21.06 20.56
N THR A 377 -11.68 -20.98 21.85
CA THR A 377 -12.50 -19.90 22.41
C THR A 377 -11.60 -18.78 22.90
N VAL A 378 -11.98 -17.54 22.63
CA VAL A 378 -11.32 -16.37 23.20
C VAL A 378 -11.65 -16.29 24.68
N GLY A 379 -10.64 -16.26 25.53
CA GLY A 379 -10.81 -16.39 26.99
C GLY A 379 -10.92 -15.09 27.76
N GLU A 380 -10.61 -13.95 27.13
CA GLU A 380 -10.59 -12.63 27.78
C GLU A 380 -11.27 -11.58 26.92
N VAL A 381 -12.03 -10.69 27.56
CA VAL A 381 -12.75 -9.57 26.92
C VAL A 381 -12.56 -8.28 27.71
N ALA A 382 -12.45 -7.16 27.00
CA ALA A 382 -12.41 -5.82 27.56
C ALA A 382 -13.40 -4.91 26.80
N PRO A 383 -14.52 -4.44 27.45
CA PRO A 383 -15.48 -3.54 26.83
C PRO A 383 -14.80 -2.23 26.39
N LEU A 384 -15.11 -1.74 25.18
CA LEU A 384 -14.50 -0.51 24.66
C LEU A 384 -14.82 0.69 25.56
N PHE A 385 -16.08 0.84 26.00
CA PHE A 385 -16.52 1.99 26.81
C PHE A 385 -15.94 2.02 28.23
N ASP A 386 -15.44 0.89 28.76
CA ASP A 386 -14.74 0.81 30.04
C ASP A 386 -13.24 1.09 29.91
N ASN A 387 -12.75 1.23 28.68
CA ASN A 387 -11.35 1.38 28.32
C ASN A 387 -11.07 2.62 27.48
N LEU A 388 -11.87 3.68 27.67
CA LEU A 388 -11.69 4.95 26.96
C LEU A 388 -10.33 5.59 27.29
N PRO A 389 -9.61 6.11 26.30
CA PRO A 389 -8.44 6.97 26.52
C PRO A 389 -8.84 8.31 27.12
N ALA A 390 -7.88 9.19 27.37
CA ALA A 390 -8.18 10.58 27.78
C ALA A 390 -8.87 11.33 26.63
N PRO A 391 -9.98 12.07 26.89
CA PRO A 391 -10.65 12.85 25.88
C PRO A 391 -9.90 14.13 25.52
N GLN A 392 -10.10 14.57 24.28
CA GLN A 392 -9.78 15.90 23.81
C GLN A 392 -11.09 16.70 23.66
N ALA A 393 -11.14 17.91 24.22
CA ALA A 393 -12.31 18.76 24.08
C ALA A 393 -12.30 19.49 22.73
N SER A 394 -13.46 19.54 22.07
CA SER A 394 -13.67 20.31 20.84
C SER A 394 -15.04 20.95 20.87
N LYS A 395 -15.13 22.25 20.59
CA LYS A 395 -16.41 22.91 20.51
C LYS A 395 -17.23 22.40 19.34
N GLU A 396 -16.58 22.27 18.18
CA GLU A 396 -17.16 21.83 16.91
C GLU A 396 -16.66 20.44 16.55
N ILE A 397 -17.37 19.75 15.67
CA ILE A 397 -16.89 18.53 15.03
C ILE A 397 -15.64 18.84 14.18
N LYS A 398 -14.68 17.94 14.26
CA LYS A 398 -13.47 17.98 13.43
C LYS A 398 -13.12 16.58 12.99
N PRO A 399 -12.49 16.43 11.81
CA PRO A 399 -12.03 15.13 11.31
C PRO A 399 -10.93 14.55 12.20
N MET A 400 -10.73 13.26 12.05
CA MET A 400 -9.78 12.44 12.83
C MET A 400 -8.35 13.00 12.79
N GLU A 401 -7.91 13.53 11.65
CA GLU A 401 -6.58 14.09 11.45
C GLU A 401 -6.29 15.29 12.35
N GLN A 402 -7.31 16.05 12.73
CA GLN A 402 -7.16 17.19 13.66
C GLN A 402 -6.93 16.77 15.12
N PHE A 403 -7.16 15.47 15.42
CA PHE A 403 -6.86 14.84 16.71
C PHE A 403 -5.61 13.96 16.67
N ASP A 404 -4.71 14.20 15.71
CA ASP A 404 -3.47 13.44 15.51
C ASP A 404 -3.68 11.93 15.31
N GLN A 405 -4.77 11.56 14.65
CA GLN A 405 -5.10 10.17 14.36
C GLN A 405 -5.31 9.98 12.86
N GLY A 406 -4.60 9.01 12.27
CA GLY A 406 -4.67 8.72 10.83
C GLY A 406 -5.65 7.62 10.46
N TRP A 407 -5.84 6.66 11.33
CA TRP A 407 -6.64 5.45 11.11
C TRP A 407 -7.19 4.90 12.42
N GLY A 408 -7.97 3.82 12.33
CA GLY A 408 -8.62 3.19 13.47
C GLY A 408 -9.99 3.77 13.75
N THR A 409 -10.33 3.86 15.03
CA THR A 409 -11.67 4.26 15.49
C THR A 409 -11.59 5.55 16.29
N ILE A 410 -12.57 6.41 16.16
CA ILE A 410 -12.71 7.66 16.93
C ILE A 410 -14.11 7.75 17.53
N LEU A 411 -14.21 8.16 18.79
CA LEU A 411 -15.49 8.34 19.48
C LEU A 411 -15.73 9.83 19.73
N TYR A 412 -16.86 10.32 19.23
CA TYR A 412 -17.37 11.65 19.50
C TYR A 412 -18.50 11.54 20.54
N ARG A 413 -18.36 12.22 21.66
CA ARG A 413 -19.31 12.22 22.78
C ARG A 413 -19.80 13.62 23.06
N THR A 414 -21.13 13.82 23.18
CA THR A 414 -21.73 15.03 23.68
C THR A 414 -22.99 14.71 24.51
N THR A 415 -23.67 15.74 25.00
CA THR A 415 -24.91 15.63 25.79
C THR A 415 -26.05 16.21 24.99
N LEU A 416 -27.12 15.44 24.85
CA LEU A 416 -28.32 15.85 24.12
C LEU A 416 -29.21 16.81 24.94
N PRO A 417 -29.88 17.78 24.31
CA PRO A 417 -31.07 18.42 24.88
C PRO A 417 -32.20 17.39 24.99
N ALA A 418 -33.35 17.77 25.53
CA ALA A 418 -34.54 16.92 25.45
C ALA A 418 -34.96 16.69 24.00
N VAL A 419 -35.09 15.44 23.61
CA VAL A 419 -35.37 15.01 22.22
C VAL A 419 -36.77 14.35 22.20
N LYS A 420 -37.62 14.78 21.28
CA LYS A 420 -38.93 14.14 21.01
C LYS A 420 -38.72 12.88 20.15
N GLU A 421 -39.61 11.91 20.34
CA GLU A 421 -39.69 10.74 19.46
C GLU A 421 -39.86 11.16 17.99
N GLY A 422 -39.11 10.51 17.09
CA GLY A 422 -39.11 10.81 15.66
C GLY A 422 -38.16 11.92 15.22
N THR A 423 -37.44 12.57 16.14
CA THR A 423 -36.36 13.51 15.80
C THR A 423 -35.27 12.75 15.03
N THR A 424 -34.78 13.32 13.94
CA THR A 424 -33.70 12.77 13.15
C THR A 424 -32.37 13.34 13.62
N LEU A 425 -31.43 12.46 13.98
CA LEU A 425 -30.02 12.80 14.11
C LEU A 425 -29.40 12.69 12.71
N LEU A 426 -28.96 13.78 12.14
CA LEU A 426 -28.17 13.85 10.92
C LEU A 426 -26.70 13.95 11.31
N ILE A 427 -25.88 13.05 10.80
CA ILE A 427 -24.42 13.09 10.88
C ILE A 427 -23.92 13.33 9.48
N ASP A 428 -23.65 14.56 9.15
CA ASP A 428 -23.23 14.94 7.81
C ASP A 428 -21.80 14.48 7.57
N GLU A 429 -21.52 13.81 6.43
CA GLU A 429 -20.21 13.29 6.08
C GLU A 429 -19.61 12.31 7.11
N VAL A 430 -20.23 11.13 7.28
CA VAL A 430 -19.68 10.00 8.07
C VAL A 430 -18.60 9.26 7.26
N HIS A 431 -17.37 9.27 7.72
CA HIS A 431 -16.21 8.62 7.10
C HIS A 431 -15.54 7.61 8.05
N ASP A 432 -15.94 6.31 8.04
CA ASP A 432 -16.75 5.66 6.99
C ASP A 432 -17.90 4.81 7.57
N TRP A 433 -17.72 4.19 8.74
CA TRP A 433 -18.71 3.34 9.38
C TRP A 433 -18.93 3.75 10.82
N ALA A 434 -20.17 3.97 11.22
CA ALA A 434 -20.47 4.48 12.56
C ALA A 434 -21.52 3.66 13.31
N GLN A 435 -21.36 3.66 14.64
CA GLN A 435 -22.36 3.20 15.60
C GLN A 435 -22.78 4.38 16.48
N VAL A 436 -24.09 4.57 16.63
CA VAL A 436 -24.67 5.65 17.43
C VAL A 436 -25.32 5.07 18.67
N PHE A 437 -24.94 5.60 19.85
CA PHE A 437 -25.46 5.13 21.14
C PHE A 437 -26.04 6.29 21.94
N ALA A 438 -27.11 6.01 22.71
CA ALA A 438 -27.63 6.88 23.77
C ALA A 438 -27.50 6.16 25.11
N ASP A 439 -26.77 6.74 26.06
CA ASP A 439 -26.45 6.14 27.38
C ASP A 439 -25.96 4.70 27.30
N GLY A 440 -25.18 4.38 26.25
CA GLY A 440 -24.61 3.05 25.98
C GLY A 440 -25.54 2.10 25.21
N LYS A 441 -26.80 2.48 24.95
CA LYS A 441 -27.72 1.69 24.13
C LYS A 441 -27.54 2.01 22.66
N LEU A 442 -27.29 1.01 21.83
CA LEU A 442 -27.17 1.16 20.38
C LEU A 442 -28.52 1.62 19.79
N LEU A 443 -28.49 2.74 19.06
CA LEU A 443 -29.65 3.31 18.35
C LEU A 443 -29.62 3.00 16.85
N GLY A 444 -28.42 2.99 16.24
CA GLY A 444 -28.29 2.75 14.81
C GLY A 444 -26.84 2.57 14.36
N ARG A 445 -26.70 2.12 13.12
CA ARG A 445 -25.43 2.02 12.41
C ARG A 445 -25.53 2.79 11.11
N LEU A 446 -24.43 3.38 10.68
CA LEU A 446 -24.34 4.14 9.44
C LEU A 446 -23.17 3.60 8.61
N ASP A 447 -23.38 3.47 7.32
CA ASP A 447 -22.40 2.94 6.38
C ASP A 447 -22.29 3.89 5.18
N ARG A 448 -21.12 4.53 5.04
CA ARG A 448 -20.82 5.45 3.93
C ARG A 448 -21.05 4.82 2.55
N ARG A 449 -20.78 3.51 2.40
CA ARG A 449 -20.96 2.79 1.13
C ARG A 449 -22.42 2.75 0.67
N ARG A 450 -23.36 2.93 1.63
CA ARG A 450 -24.81 2.95 1.39
C ARG A 450 -25.40 4.36 1.40
N GLY A 451 -24.57 5.38 1.67
CA GLY A 451 -25.02 6.76 1.82
C GLY A 451 -25.86 6.99 3.09
N GLU A 452 -25.65 6.17 4.11
CA GLU A 452 -26.39 6.27 5.38
C GLU A 452 -25.75 7.35 6.26
N ASN A 453 -26.53 8.34 6.65
CA ASN A 453 -26.07 9.48 7.48
C ASN A 453 -27.10 9.94 8.52
N THR A 454 -28.20 9.22 8.71
CA THR A 454 -29.28 9.60 9.62
C THR A 454 -29.69 8.46 10.55
N VAL A 455 -30.05 8.82 11.80
CA VAL A 455 -30.67 7.93 12.78
C VAL A 455 -31.92 8.57 13.33
N VAL A 456 -33.07 7.87 13.33
CA VAL A 456 -34.28 8.33 13.98
C VAL A 456 -34.19 8.02 15.47
N LEU A 457 -34.30 9.06 16.29
CA LEU A 457 -34.16 8.97 17.73
C LEU A 457 -35.51 8.68 18.43
N PRO A 458 -35.51 7.85 19.48
CA PRO A 458 -36.63 7.76 20.41
C PRO A 458 -36.73 9.07 21.25
N ALA A 459 -37.77 9.19 22.05
CA ALA A 459 -37.82 10.25 23.05
C ALA A 459 -36.69 10.08 24.07
N LEU A 460 -35.86 11.13 24.26
CA LEU A 460 -34.70 11.13 25.15
C LEU A 460 -34.76 12.34 26.10
N ALA A 461 -34.36 12.14 27.35
CA ALA A 461 -34.32 13.22 28.34
C ALA A 461 -33.15 14.18 28.05
N ALA A 462 -33.27 15.43 28.48
CA ALA A 462 -32.14 16.35 28.51
C ALA A 462 -31.03 15.77 29.41
N GLY A 463 -29.77 15.86 28.96
CA GLY A 463 -28.64 15.29 29.66
C GLY A 463 -28.28 13.85 29.21
N THR A 464 -29.06 13.23 28.31
CA THR A 464 -28.72 11.94 27.70
C THR A 464 -27.36 12.03 26.98
N ARG A 465 -26.46 11.11 27.28
CA ARG A 465 -25.16 11.03 26.63
C ARG A 465 -25.30 10.42 25.21
N LEU A 466 -24.88 11.17 24.21
CA LEU A 466 -24.74 10.70 22.84
C LEU A 466 -23.30 10.26 22.59
N ASP A 467 -23.12 9.06 22.12
CA ASP A 467 -21.83 8.52 21.67
C ASP A 467 -21.92 8.15 20.18
N ILE A 468 -21.04 8.69 19.35
CA ILE A 468 -20.89 8.35 17.93
C ILE A 468 -19.51 7.73 17.74
N LEU A 469 -19.46 6.43 17.59
CA LEU A 469 -18.22 5.67 17.38
C LEU A 469 -18.02 5.47 15.88
N VAL A 470 -17.01 6.10 15.31
CA VAL A 470 -16.72 6.07 13.87
C VAL A 470 -15.45 5.29 13.62
N GLU A 471 -15.52 4.30 12.76
CA GLU A 471 -14.38 3.54 12.27
C GLU A 471 -13.99 4.03 10.87
N ALA A 472 -12.72 4.42 10.72
CA ALA A 472 -12.12 4.75 9.44
C ALA A 472 -11.87 3.46 8.65
N MET A 473 -12.35 3.41 7.42
CA MET A 473 -11.94 2.45 6.39
C MET A 473 -10.85 3.09 5.51
N GLY A 474 -10.44 2.44 4.42
CA GLY A 474 -9.40 2.98 3.54
C GLY A 474 -9.71 4.37 3.00
N ARG A 475 -8.70 5.25 2.93
CA ARG A 475 -8.83 6.52 2.19
C ARG A 475 -8.83 6.28 0.71
N VAL A 476 -9.57 7.12 0.01
CA VAL A 476 -9.61 7.08 -1.46
C VAL A 476 -8.18 7.16 -2.01
N ASN A 477 -7.84 6.21 -2.89
CA ASN A 477 -6.50 6.06 -3.47
C ASN A 477 -6.39 6.52 -4.93
N PHE A 478 -7.51 6.83 -5.58
CA PHE A 478 -7.51 7.18 -7.00
C PHE A 478 -8.46 8.34 -7.28
N ASP A 479 -8.22 9.06 -8.42
CA ASP A 479 -9.00 10.23 -8.85
C ASP A 479 -8.81 11.46 -7.93
N VAL A 480 -9.63 12.48 -8.15
CA VAL A 480 -9.52 13.79 -7.46
C VAL A 480 -9.94 13.74 -5.99
N ALA A 481 -10.67 12.71 -5.58
CA ALA A 481 -11.23 12.57 -4.23
C ALA A 481 -10.21 12.06 -3.18
N ILE A 482 -8.91 12.13 -3.45
CA ILE A 482 -7.84 11.67 -2.52
C ILE A 482 -7.68 12.52 -1.25
N HIS A 483 -8.38 13.66 -1.15
CA HIS A 483 -8.44 14.49 0.08
C HIS A 483 -9.43 13.92 1.11
N ASP A 484 -9.48 12.61 1.26
CA ASP A 484 -10.47 11.86 2.03
C ASP A 484 -10.15 11.85 3.54
N ARG A 485 -10.54 12.90 4.27
CA ARG A 485 -10.44 12.97 5.72
C ARG A 485 -11.37 11.97 6.38
N LYS A 486 -11.01 11.51 7.59
CA LYS A 486 -11.74 10.47 8.33
C LYS A 486 -12.43 10.98 9.60
N GLY A 487 -13.34 10.16 10.15
CA GLY A 487 -14.21 10.54 11.26
C GLY A 487 -15.49 11.20 10.78
N ILE A 488 -15.93 12.25 11.45
CA ILE A 488 -17.02 13.11 11.00
C ILE A 488 -16.38 14.38 10.45
N THR A 489 -16.62 14.68 9.18
CA THR A 489 -15.90 15.74 8.46
C THR A 489 -16.72 17.01 8.23
N ASP A 490 -18.01 16.97 8.57
CA ASP A 490 -18.90 18.12 8.60
C ASP A 490 -19.63 18.15 9.97
N LYS A 491 -20.88 18.47 10.06
CA LYS A 491 -21.62 18.72 11.29
C LYS A 491 -22.52 17.56 11.72
N VAL A 492 -22.99 17.66 12.96
CA VAL A 492 -24.02 16.79 13.54
C VAL A 492 -25.20 17.63 13.99
N GLU A 493 -26.40 17.34 13.48
CA GLU A 493 -27.60 18.11 13.71
C GLU A 493 -28.78 17.27 14.21
N LEU A 494 -29.59 17.82 15.08
CA LEU A 494 -30.94 17.34 15.38
C LEU A 494 -31.93 18.03 14.46
N ILE A 495 -32.70 17.25 13.72
CA ILE A 495 -33.76 17.75 12.81
C ILE A 495 -35.12 17.34 13.36
N SER A 496 -35.97 18.32 13.67
CA SER A 496 -37.30 18.12 14.20
C SER A 496 -38.31 18.98 13.45
N ASP A 497 -39.58 18.86 13.84
CA ASP A 497 -40.67 19.72 13.39
C ASP A 497 -40.49 21.23 13.74
N THR A 498 -39.65 21.53 14.74
CA THR A 498 -39.34 22.89 15.20
C THR A 498 -38.09 23.50 14.56
N GLY A 499 -37.35 22.73 13.74
CA GLY A 499 -36.15 23.20 13.04
C GLY A 499 -34.93 22.29 13.17
N ARG A 500 -33.76 22.87 12.89
CA ARG A 500 -32.47 22.22 12.99
C ARG A 500 -31.68 22.81 14.16
N GLN A 501 -30.97 21.94 14.88
CA GLN A 501 -30.06 22.33 15.96
C GLN A 501 -28.75 21.60 15.78
N GLU A 502 -27.65 22.30 15.55
CA GLU A 502 -26.31 21.74 15.55
C GLU A 502 -25.89 21.35 16.98
N LEU A 503 -25.21 20.22 17.11
CA LEU A 503 -24.66 19.74 18.37
C LEU A 503 -23.21 20.21 18.50
N GLU A 504 -22.89 20.76 19.65
CA GLU A 504 -21.55 21.28 19.99
C GLU A 504 -21.02 20.63 21.28
N ASP A 505 -19.86 21.11 21.76
CA ASP A 505 -19.20 20.74 23.01
C ASP A 505 -18.89 19.24 23.14
N TRP A 506 -18.03 18.78 22.23
CA TRP A 506 -17.63 17.39 22.09
C TRP A 506 -16.46 17.02 22.98
N GLN A 507 -16.51 15.81 23.53
CA GLN A 507 -15.37 15.07 24.05
C GLN A 507 -14.99 14.02 23.01
N VAL A 508 -13.76 14.07 22.49
CA VAL A 508 -13.30 13.20 21.42
C VAL A 508 -12.24 12.25 21.95
N TYR A 509 -12.41 10.96 21.69
CA TYR A 509 -11.53 9.90 22.15
C TYR A 509 -10.90 9.20 20.95
N SER A 510 -9.58 9.22 20.86
CA SER A 510 -8.80 8.60 19.77
C SER A 510 -8.40 7.17 20.10
N PHE A 511 -8.69 6.22 19.20
CA PHE A 511 -8.31 4.81 19.32
C PHE A 511 -7.41 4.45 18.13
N PRO A 512 -6.10 4.66 18.25
CA PRO A 512 -5.16 4.49 17.14
C PRO A 512 -4.97 3.04 16.70
N VAL A 513 -5.53 2.07 17.43
CA VAL A 513 -5.53 0.63 17.13
C VAL A 513 -4.15 0.06 16.78
N ASP A 514 -3.10 0.56 17.41
CA ASP A 514 -1.82 -0.10 17.46
C ASP A 514 -1.77 -1.17 18.58
N TYR A 515 -0.83 -2.08 18.49
CA TYR A 515 -0.72 -3.16 19.49
C TYR A 515 -0.44 -2.62 20.89
N ALA A 516 0.39 -1.59 21.02
CA ALA A 516 0.71 -0.97 22.30
C ALA A 516 -0.56 -0.40 22.97
N PHE A 517 -1.48 0.16 22.15
CA PHE A 517 -2.74 0.68 22.64
C PHE A 517 -3.68 -0.43 23.14
N VAL A 518 -3.74 -1.59 22.45
CA VAL A 518 -4.74 -2.65 22.76
C VAL A 518 -4.27 -3.61 23.85
N GLN A 519 -2.96 -3.80 24.05
CA GLN A 519 -2.42 -4.79 24.99
C GLN A 519 -2.76 -4.50 26.47
N ASP A 520 -2.83 -3.23 26.86
CA ASP A 520 -3.00 -2.78 28.26
C ASP A 520 -4.45 -2.48 28.64
N LYS A 521 -5.43 -3.04 27.91
CA LYS A 521 -6.86 -2.88 28.26
C LYS A 521 -7.21 -3.70 29.50
N LYS A 522 -8.29 -3.31 30.17
CA LYS A 522 -8.81 -3.99 31.37
C LYS A 522 -9.52 -5.29 30.96
N TYR A 523 -8.76 -6.29 30.60
CA TYR A 523 -9.28 -7.60 30.26
C TYR A 523 -9.82 -8.33 31.49
N ALA A 524 -10.96 -9.00 31.31
CA ALA A 524 -11.56 -9.90 32.29
C ALA A 524 -11.91 -11.23 31.62
N ALA A 525 -12.01 -12.31 32.41
CA ALA A 525 -12.44 -13.60 31.88
C ALA A 525 -13.83 -13.49 31.24
N GLY A 526 -13.96 -13.98 30.00
CA GLY A 526 -15.19 -13.95 29.20
C GLY A 526 -14.92 -14.23 27.75
N ASP A 527 -15.93 -14.69 27.03
CA ASP A 527 -15.86 -15.09 25.63
C ASP A 527 -16.81 -14.32 24.73
N LYS A 528 -17.71 -13.51 25.31
CA LYS A 528 -18.71 -12.76 24.55
C LYS A 528 -19.13 -11.47 25.28
N LEU A 529 -19.31 -10.42 24.48
CA LEU A 529 -19.90 -9.16 24.92
C LEU A 529 -20.86 -8.64 23.84
N ASP A 530 -21.98 -8.07 24.26
CA ASP A 530 -22.89 -7.34 23.36
C ASP A 530 -22.40 -5.89 23.20
N GLY A 531 -21.74 -5.60 22.09
CA GLY A 531 -21.17 -4.28 21.78
C GLY A 531 -19.71 -4.31 21.40
N PRO A 532 -19.09 -3.12 21.16
CA PRO A 532 -17.68 -3.02 20.77
C PRO A 532 -16.77 -3.40 21.94
N ALA A 533 -15.81 -4.30 21.67
CA ALA A 533 -14.92 -4.85 22.69
C ALA A 533 -13.57 -5.27 22.10
N TYR A 534 -12.59 -5.40 22.96
CA TYR A 534 -11.32 -6.05 22.67
C TYR A 534 -11.38 -7.48 23.21
N TYR A 535 -10.83 -8.41 22.45
CA TYR A 535 -10.73 -9.82 22.82
C TYR A 535 -9.27 -10.24 22.81
N ARG A 536 -8.89 -11.13 23.72
CA ARG A 536 -7.53 -11.66 23.79
C ARG A 536 -7.52 -13.15 24.11
N THR A 537 -6.62 -13.86 23.46
CA THR A 537 -6.33 -15.26 23.75
C THR A 537 -4.89 -15.58 23.39
N THR A 538 -4.42 -16.75 23.84
CA THR A 538 -3.13 -17.32 23.46
C THR A 538 -3.34 -18.75 23.01
N PHE A 539 -2.53 -19.20 22.06
CA PHE A 539 -2.50 -20.58 21.61
C PHE A 539 -1.05 -21.02 21.38
N GLU A 540 -0.81 -22.30 21.38
CA GLU A 540 0.50 -22.90 21.14
C GLU A 540 0.50 -23.59 19.78
N LEU A 541 1.64 -23.56 19.07
CA LEU A 541 1.85 -24.23 17.81
C LEU A 541 2.84 -25.38 18.00
N ASP A 542 2.45 -26.57 17.54
CA ASP A 542 3.35 -27.73 17.51
C ASP A 542 4.28 -27.69 16.28
N GLU A 543 3.88 -26.97 15.23
CA GLU A 543 4.63 -26.78 13.99
C GLU A 543 4.41 -25.38 13.40
N VAL A 544 5.28 -24.96 12.50
CA VAL A 544 5.20 -23.65 11.81
C VAL A 544 4.78 -23.88 10.36
N GLY A 545 3.78 -23.14 9.91
CA GLY A 545 3.28 -23.16 8.53
C GLY A 545 2.28 -22.04 8.27
N ASP A 546 1.83 -21.97 7.02
CA ASP A 546 0.82 -20.99 6.63
C ASP A 546 -0.56 -21.38 7.16
N VAL A 547 -1.32 -20.37 7.60
CA VAL A 547 -2.70 -20.52 8.10
C VAL A 547 -3.58 -19.42 7.52
N PHE A 548 -4.88 -19.68 7.49
CA PHE A 548 -5.91 -18.72 7.13
C PHE A 548 -6.80 -18.47 8.33
N LEU A 549 -7.05 -17.19 8.62
CA LEU A 549 -7.89 -16.79 9.73
C LEU A 549 -9.36 -16.70 9.27
N ASP A 550 -10.21 -17.59 9.76
CA ASP A 550 -11.66 -17.52 9.51
C ASP A 550 -12.35 -16.66 10.58
N MET A 551 -12.91 -15.55 10.15
CA MET A 551 -13.60 -14.58 11.00
C MET A 551 -15.07 -14.36 10.61
N GLN A 552 -15.67 -15.26 9.83
CA GLN A 552 -17.04 -15.11 9.30
C GLN A 552 -18.10 -14.81 10.37
N THR A 553 -17.91 -15.28 11.61
CA THR A 553 -18.86 -15.10 12.71
C THR A 553 -18.61 -13.87 13.57
N TRP A 554 -17.53 -13.10 13.31
CA TRP A 554 -17.07 -12.02 14.19
C TRP A 554 -17.62 -10.63 13.84
N GLY A 555 -18.12 -10.41 12.68
CA GLY A 555 -18.56 -9.10 12.20
C GLY A 555 -17.38 -8.25 11.74
N LYS A 556 -17.20 -7.01 12.27
CA LYS A 556 -16.20 -6.05 11.82
C LYS A 556 -15.14 -5.78 12.90
N GLY A 557 -13.87 -5.64 12.50
CA GLY A 557 -12.80 -5.32 13.45
C GLY A 557 -11.40 -5.56 12.90
N MET A 558 -10.42 -5.64 13.80
CA MET A 558 -9.02 -5.88 13.49
C MET A 558 -8.45 -7.03 14.32
N VAL A 559 -7.46 -7.73 13.78
CA VAL A 559 -6.76 -8.82 14.46
C VAL A 559 -5.25 -8.53 14.50
N TRP A 560 -4.65 -8.80 15.64
CA TRP A 560 -3.19 -8.80 15.84
C TRP A 560 -2.75 -10.18 16.27
N VAL A 561 -1.70 -10.70 15.66
CA VAL A 561 -1.01 -11.91 16.07
C VAL A 561 0.44 -11.54 16.44
N ASN A 562 0.88 -11.85 17.66
CA ASN A 562 2.23 -11.55 18.14
C ASN A 562 2.67 -10.09 17.92
N ALA A 563 1.81 -9.13 18.21
CA ALA A 563 2.04 -7.70 18.04
C ALA A 563 2.08 -7.20 16.58
N VAL A 564 1.84 -8.05 15.60
CA VAL A 564 1.72 -7.67 14.19
C VAL A 564 0.25 -7.53 13.83
N SER A 565 -0.15 -6.39 13.24
CA SER A 565 -1.50 -6.18 12.72
C SER A 565 -1.66 -6.98 11.43
N TYR A 566 -2.57 -7.97 11.43
CA TYR A 566 -2.72 -8.88 10.30
C TYR A 566 -3.84 -8.51 9.34
N THR A 567 -4.96 -7.97 9.81
CA THR A 567 -6.05 -7.64 8.88
C THR A 567 -7.07 -6.69 9.46
N HIS A 568 -7.66 -5.91 8.57
CA HIS A 568 -8.97 -5.32 8.74
C HIS A 568 -10.00 -6.40 8.36
N LEU A 569 -10.74 -6.91 9.34
CA LEU A 569 -11.72 -7.96 9.08
C LEU A 569 -12.99 -7.39 8.45
N THR A 570 -13.42 -8.04 7.42
CA THR A 570 -14.64 -7.73 6.69
C THR A 570 -15.74 -8.73 6.99
#